data_5c492113f90b8fb7fe71bd053e275000
#
_entry.id   5c492113f90b8fb7fe71bd053e275000
#
_cell.length_a   1.000
_cell.length_b   1.000
_cell.length_c   1.000
_cell.angle_alpha   90.00
_cell.angle_beta   90.00
_cell.angle_gamma   90.00
#
_symmetry.space_group_name_H-M   'P 1'
#
loop_
_entity.id
_entity.type
_entity.pdbx_description
1 polymer ?
#
loop_
_entity_poly.entity_id
_entity_poly.type
_entity_poly.pdbx_seq_one_letter_code
_entity_poly.pdbx_strand_id
1 'polypeptide(L)'
;MSVKTFIKGTFILTLAGIITRCLGFFFKIYLSRIIGAEGIGLYQLILPLNAIGYAIAISGFEVAVSKLTATQLAKKDFRGAYNTTISALFYSLLISICCCIVITTNAEFIAKYAFDNPKCAPLIKILALALPFSSIHCMVTSYCLGQEKTFFPGISQLLEQLIRMAAVYFVIKITKKADASIGVICLVVGEIGATVISVTYLIFAYKKAGSPRRPAIFKSTKEIFSTYFPISGNRILLYGLQSIEILLLPKLLLKSGLNYNEALSILGIISGMAIPLILFPATLSNSVALMLLPNVAKNRNNTKALLKTGNSALIFSVLFGFVCIIFFITIGGKFGAYCFKEPKLKNYIMIMAWLCPFIFLSTTFKSILNALGKSTQVFANNMLSEILCIIFITVCIPLWGIRAYMFGLLINQVINALLQLRSYHSYMKKQLHTVNFSN
;
A
#
# COMPACT_ATOMS: atom_id res chain seq x y z
N MET A 1 16.94 -1.21 24.71
CA MET A 1 16.87 -0.03 23.80
C MET A 1 16.49 1.22 24.54
N SER A 2 17.13 2.37 24.29
CA SER A 2 16.70 3.66 24.83
C SER A 2 15.40 4.08 24.12
N VAL A 3 14.37 4.46 24.90
CA VAL A 3 13.10 5.00 24.35
C VAL A 3 13.36 6.16 23.36
N LYS A 4 14.40 6.96 23.62
CA LYS A 4 14.87 8.02 22.71
C LYS A 4 15.24 7.50 21.31
N THR A 5 15.95 6.37 21.21
CA THR A 5 16.38 5.80 19.92
C THR A 5 15.19 5.31 19.11
N PHE A 6 14.21 4.68 19.77
CA PHE A 6 12.96 4.23 19.15
C PHE A 6 12.14 5.41 18.60
N ILE A 7 11.93 6.45 19.43
CA ILE A 7 11.19 7.66 19.02
C ILE A 7 11.89 8.35 17.84
N LYS A 8 13.25 8.51 17.90
CA LYS A 8 14.01 9.10 16.80
C LYS A 8 13.90 8.31 15.50
N GLY A 9 13.98 6.98 15.59
CA GLY A 9 13.83 6.10 14.41
C GLY A 9 12.44 6.19 13.79
N THR A 10 11.39 6.15 14.61
CA THR A 10 10.00 6.29 14.16
C THR A 10 9.77 7.65 13.51
N PHE A 11 10.30 8.73 14.11
CA PHE A 11 10.19 10.09 13.56
C PHE A 11 10.84 10.21 12.18
N ILE A 12 12.07 9.69 12.01
CA ILE A 12 12.78 9.70 10.72
C ILE A 12 11.98 8.97 9.66
N LEU A 13 11.47 7.77 9.97
CA LEU A 13 10.69 6.97 9.02
C LEU A 13 9.36 7.65 8.65
N THR A 14 8.70 8.25 9.64
CA THR A 14 7.46 9.00 9.42
C THR A 14 7.70 10.22 8.54
N LEU A 15 8.75 11.00 8.82
CA LEU A 15 9.10 12.17 8.04
C LEU A 15 9.48 11.80 6.61
N ALA A 16 10.33 10.79 6.43
CA ALA A 16 10.68 10.26 5.11
C ALA A 16 9.42 9.79 4.35
N GLY A 17 8.51 9.07 5.03
CA GLY A 17 7.25 8.62 4.46
C GLY A 17 6.34 9.77 4.02
N ILE A 18 6.25 10.86 4.78
CA ILE A 18 5.48 12.06 4.40
C ILE A 18 6.10 12.71 3.16
N ILE A 19 7.43 12.94 3.16
CA ILE A 19 8.13 13.55 2.02
C ILE A 19 7.97 12.68 0.76
N THR A 20 8.15 11.37 0.86
CA THR A 20 7.98 10.44 -0.27
C THR A 20 6.56 10.48 -0.82
N ARG A 21 5.54 10.59 0.02
CA ARG A 21 4.14 10.73 -0.42
C ARG A 21 3.87 12.07 -1.10
N CYS A 22 4.46 13.16 -0.60
CA CYS A 22 4.41 14.47 -1.27
C CYS A 22 5.04 14.39 -2.67
N LEU A 23 6.26 13.84 -2.77
CA LEU A 23 6.93 13.64 -4.05
C LEU A 23 6.12 12.73 -4.98
N GLY A 24 5.55 11.63 -4.46
CA GLY A 24 4.68 10.74 -5.21
C GLY A 24 3.41 11.42 -5.73
N PHE A 25 2.85 12.34 -4.96
CA PHE A 25 1.72 13.16 -5.39
C PHE A 25 2.12 14.12 -6.52
N PHE A 26 3.23 14.84 -6.41
CA PHE A 26 3.76 15.67 -7.48
C PHE A 26 4.11 14.87 -8.74
N PHE A 27 4.69 13.68 -8.58
CA PHE A 27 4.92 12.76 -9.69
C PHE A 27 3.63 12.43 -10.44
N LYS A 28 2.54 12.12 -9.71
CA LYS A 28 1.23 11.82 -10.33
C LYS A 28 0.65 13.02 -11.05
N ILE A 29 0.76 14.23 -10.49
CA ILE A 29 0.35 15.47 -11.17
C ILE A 29 1.15 15.65 -12.47
N TYR A 30 2.46 15.51 -12.40
CA TYR A 30 3.32 15.67 -13.56
C TYR A 30 3.01 14.63 -14.64
N LEU A 31 2.91 13.36 -14.24
CA LEU A 31 2.59 12.28 -15.15
C LEU A 31 1.23 12.47 -15.83
N SER A 32 0.19 12.84 -15.06
CA SER A 32 -1.16 13.06 -15.58
C SER A 32 -1.24 14.19 -16.62
N ARG A 33 -0.43 15.23 -16.43
CA ARG A 33 -0.36 16.33 -17.41
C ARG A 33 0.27 15.93 -18.73
N ILE A 34 1.10 14.89 -18.73
CA ILE A 34 1.80 14.38 -19.91
C ILE A 34 0.96 13.37 -20.65
N ILE A 35 0.44 12.34 -19.94
CA ILE A 35 -0.23 11.20 -20.58
C ILE A 35 -1.77 11.32 -20.56
N GLY A 36 -2.31 12.36 -19.91
CA GLY A 36 -3.75 12.58 -19.80
C GLY A 36 -4.48 11.59 -18.92
N ALA A 37 -5.81 11.77 -18.80
CA ALA A 37 -6.66 10.93 -17.96
C ALA A 37 -6.75 9.48 -18.47
N GLU A 38 -6.86 9.28 -19.78
CA GLU A 38 -6.90 7.94 -20.40
C GLU A 38 -5.60 7.18 -20.17
N GLY A 39 -4.45 7.82 -20.37
CA GLY A 39 -3.14 7.21 -20.12
C GLY A 39 -2.93 6.85 -18.66
N ILE A 40 -3.38 7.69 -17.73
CA ILE A 40 -3.38 7.37 -16.30
C ILE A 40 -4.34 6.20 -16.00
N GLY A 41 -5.50 6.15 -16.67
CA GLY A 41 -6.45 5.03 -16.53
C GLY A 41 -5.82 3.70 -16.95
N LEU A 42 -5.16 3.66 -18.10
CA LEU A 42 -4.46 2.48 -18.58
C LEU A 42 -3.32 2.06 -17.64
N TYR A 43 -2.56 3.04 -17.12
CA TYR A 43 -1.53 2.80 -16.11
C TYR A 43 -2.12 2.21 -14.81
N GLN A 44 -3.23 2.78 -14.30
CA GLN A 44 -3.89 2.28 -13.09
C GLN A 44 -4.51 0.89 -13.29
N LEU A 45 -4.98 0.59 -14.49
CA LEU A 45 -5.60 -0.70 -14.83
C LEU A 45 -4.62 -1.88 -14.67
N ILE A 46 -3.35 -1.68 -14.98
CA ILE A 46 -2.34 -2.75 -14.91
C ILE A 46 -1.65 -2.90 -13.55
N LEU A 47 -1.68 -1.87 -12.69
CA LEU A 47 -1.03 -1.91 -11.38
C LEU A 47 -1.50 -3.05 -10.46
N PRO A 48 -2.78 -3.47 -10.46
CA PRO A 48 -3.24 -4.62 -9.71
C PRO A 48 -2.44 -5.90 -9.94
N LEU A 49 -1.98 -6.12 -11.17
CA LEU A 49 -1.16 -7.28 -11.51
C LEU A 49 0.19 -7.26 -10.76
N ASN A 50 0.82 -6.08 -10.66
CA ASN A 50 2.03 -5.90 -9.87
C ASN A 50 1.78 -6.09 -8.36
N ALA A 51 0.63 -5.62 -7.86
CA ALA A 51 0.26 -5.79 -6.46
C ALA A 51 0.07 -7.26 -6.08
N ILE A 52 -0.56 -8.06 -6.93
CA ILE A 52 -0.68 -9.52 -6.74
C ILE A 52 0.69 -10.19 -6.79
N GLY A 53 1.51 -9.87 -7.78
CA GLY A 53 2.89 -10.37 -7.89
C GLY A 53 3.72 -10.04 -6.65
N TYR A 54 3.62 -8.82 -6.14
CA TYR A 54 4.25 -8.38 -4.88
C TYR A 54 3.73 -9.18 -3.67
N ALA A 55 2.42 -9.41 -3.58
CA ALA A 55 1.83 -10.20 -2.50
C ALA A 55 2.37 -11.63 -2.47
N ILE A 56 2.52 -12.24 -3.64
CA ILE A 56 3.03 -13.61 -3.80
C ILE A 56 4.54 -13.66 -3.50
N ALA A 57 5.34 -12.79 -4.11
CA ALA A 57 6.78 -12.94 -4.13
C ALA A 57 7.52 -12.26 -2.97
N ILE A 58 6.93 -11.20 -2.37
CA ILE A 58 7.69 -10.28 -1.51
C ILE A 58 7.06 -10.14 -0.12
N SER A 59 5.76 -9.90 -0.05
CA SER A 59 5.11 -9.34 1.13
C SER A 59 5.26 -10.14 2.43
N GLY A 60 5.24 -11.47 2.36
CA GLY A 60 5.42 -12.33 3.53
C GLY A 60 6.89 -12.44 3.95
N PHE A 61 7.79 -12.45 2.97
CA PHE A 61 9.23 -12.49 3.25
C PHE A 61 9.73 -11.20 3.91
N GLU A 62 9.25 -10.04 3.47
CA GLU A 62 9.55 -8.73 4.06
C GLU A 62 9.27 -8.73 5.58
N VAL A 63 8.10 -9.22 5.99
CA VAL A 63 7.71 -9.30 7.40
C VAL A 63 8.52 -10.38 8.15
N ALA A 64 8.76 -11.53 7.50
CA ALA A 64 9.57 -12.59 8.08
C ALA A 64 11.00 -12.13 8.36
N VAL A 65 11.66 -11.44 7.40
CA VAL A 65 13.00 -10.90 7.56
C VAL A 65 13.05 -9.91 8.72
N SER A 66 12.16 -8.91 8.73
CA SER A 66 12.16 -7.90 9.79
C SER A 66 11.97 -8.52 11.19
N LYS A 67 10.99 -9.43 11.35
CA LYS A 67 10.68 -10.10 12.61
C LYS A 67 11.80 -11.02 13.07
N LEU A 68 12.30 -11.90 12.20
CA LEU A 68 13.32 -12.89 12.56
C LEU A 68 14.67 -12.21 12.82
N THR A 69 15.04 -11.20 12.02
CA THR A 69 16.24 -10.38 12.27
C THR A 69 16.20 -9.75 13.66
N ALA A 70 15.08 -9.11 14.04
CA ALA A 70 14.92 -8.51 15.36
C ALA A 70 15.05 -9.58 16.48
N THR A 71 14.46 -10.75 16.30
CA THR A 71 14.52 -11.85 17.28
C THR A 71 15.93 -12.40 17.43
N GLN A 72 16.66 -12.60 16.33
CA GLN A 72 18.03 -13.13 16.33
C GLN A 72 19.02 -12.14 16.91
N LEU A 73 18.87 -10.83 16.62
CA LEU A 73 19.69 -9.79 17.21
C LEU A 73 19.48 -9.63 18.72
N ALA A 74 18.24 -9.83 19.20
CA ALA A 74 17.96 -9.87 20.64
C ALA A 74 18.73 -11.00 21.35
N LYS A 75 19.00 -12.11 20.64
CA LYS A 75 19.84 -13.23 21.09
C LYS A 75 21.32 -13.04 20.79
N LYS A 76 21.75 -11.87 20.27
CA LYS A 76 23.11 -11.55 19.81
C LYS A 76 23.61 -12.46 18.66
N ASP A 77 22.69 -13.12 17.95
CA ASP A 77 23.00 -13.96 16.78
C ASP A 77 22.99 -13.12 15.49
N PHE A 78 24.04 -12.32 15.31
CA PHE A 78 24.23 -11.49 14.10
C PHE A 78 24.33 -12.33 12.82
N ARG A 79 24.92 -13.53 12.94
CA ARG A 79 25.10 -14.43 11.82
C ARG A 79 23.76 -15.07 11.40
N GLY A 80 22.94 -15.45 12.37
CA GLY A 80 21.57 -15.92 12.11
C GLY A 80 20.74 -14.88 11.39
N ALA A 81 20.78 -13.62 11.84
CA ALA A 81 20.06 -12.52 11.21
C ALA A 81 20.47 -12.32 9.73
N TYR A 82 21.77 -12.36 9.45
CA TYR A 82 22.28 -12.27 8.07
C TYR A 82 21.84 -13.47 7.21
N ASN A 83 22.03 -14.70 7.72
CA ASN A 83 21.63 -15.92 7.02
C ASN A 83 20.13 -15.95 6.70
N THR A 84 19.28 -15.51 7.64
CA THR A 84 17.83 -15.41 7.42
C THR A 84 17.52 -14.43 6.28
N THR A 85 18.19 -13.29 6.25
CA THR A 85 17.98 -12.30 5.19
C THR A 85 18.42 -12.83 3.82
N ILE A 86 19.57 -13.48 3.72
CA ILE A 86 20.03 -14.07 2.44
C ILE A 86 19.14 -15.21 1.99
N SER A 87 18.67 -16.06 2.92
CA SER A 87 17.73 -17.12 2.60
C SER A 87 16.39 -16.57 2.07
N ALA A 88 15.84 -15.56 2.75
CA ALA A 88 14.60 -14.92 2.31
C ALA A 88 14.77 -14.19 0.98
N LEU A 89 15.93 -13.53 0.76
CA LEU A 89 16.28 -12.91 -0.51
C LEU A 89 16.31 -13.94 -1.65
N PHE A 90 16.94 -15.10 -1.41
CA PHE A 90 16.99 -16.17 -2.40
C PHE A 90 15.58 -16.66 -2.78
N TYR A 91 14.73 -16.98 -1.79
CA TYR A 91 13.36 -17.46 -2.06
C TYR A 91 12.49 -16.38 -2.71
N SER A 92 12.51 -15.16 -2.19
CA SER A 92 11.74 -14.06 -2.72
C SER A 92 12.16 -13.71 -4.15
N LEU A 93 13.45 -13.70 -4.44
CA LEU A 93 13.99 -13.45 -5.78
C LEU A 93 13.60 -14.58 -6.75
N LEU A 94 13.72 -15.84 -6.33
CA LEU A 94 13.32 -16.97 -7.15
C LEU A 94 11.83 -16.90 -7.51
N ILE A 95 10.95 -16.66 -6.53
CA ILE A 95 9.51 -16.56 -6.76
C ILE A 95 9.19 -15.33 -7.61
N SER A 96 9.86 -14.19 -7.40
CA SER A 96 9.62 -12.98 -8.19
C SER A 96 10.06 -13.14 -9.65
N ILE A 97 11.15 -13.85 -9.91
CA ILE A 97 11.58 -14.21 -11.28
C ILE A 97 10.56 -15.16 -11.92
N CYS A 98 10.09 -16.18 -11.20
CA CYS A 98 9.03 -17.06 -11.69
C CYS A 98 7.76 -16.28 -12.02
N CYS A 99 7.31 -15.39 -11.13
CA CYS A 99 6.16 -14.50 -11.39
C CYS A 99 6.41 -13.60 -12.62
N CYS A 100 7.59 -13.02 -12.74
CA CYS A 100 7.96 -12.19 -13.89
C CYS A 100 7.88 -12.99 -15.20
N ILE A 101 8.43 -14.20 -15.25
CA ILE A 101 8.38 -15.07 -16.43
C ILE A 101 6.92 -15.42 -16.76
N VAL A 102 6.14 -15.88 -15.77
CA VAL A 102 4.73 -16.25 -15.99
C VAL A 102 3.91 -15.07 -16.51
N ILE A 103 4.08 -13.88 -15.90
CA ILE A 103 3.36 -12.68 -16.33
C ILE A 103 3.78 -12.26 -17.74
N THR A 104 5.08 -12.29 -18.06
CA THR A 104 5.62 -11.84 -19.34
C THR A 104 5.23 -12.78 -20.46
N THR A 105 5.29 -14.10 -20.26
CA THR A 105 4.90 -15.10 -21.27
C THR A 105 3.39 -15.09 -21.52
N ASN A 106 2.58 -14.81 -20.52
CA ASN A 106 1.12 -14.75 -20.64
C ASN A 106 0.58 -13.32 -20.83
N ALA A 107 1.43 -12.32 -21.08
CA ALA A 107 1.02 -10.92 -21.13
C ALA A 107 -0.08 -10.64 -22.18
N GLU A 108 -0.03 -11.29 -23.34
CA GLU A 108 -1.04 -11.14 -24.40
C GLU A 108 -2.38 -11.77 -24.02
N PHE A 109 -2.33 -12.96 -23.40
CA PHE A 109 -3.51 -13.61 -22.86
C PHE A 109 -4.16 -12.76 -21.74
N ILE A 110 -3.37 -12.27 -20.79
CA ILE A 110 -3.83 -11.41 -19.71
C ILE A 110 -4.42 -10.10 -20.27
N ALA A 111 -3.73 -9.45 -21.22
CA ALA A 111 -4.20 -8.22 -21.85
C ALA A 111 -5.56 -8.41 -22.57
N LYS A 112 -5.72 -9.53 -23.26
CA LYS A 112 -6.95 -9.82 -24.01
C LYS A 112 -8.11 -10.21 -23.12
N TYR A 113 -7.92 -11.13 -22.16
CA TYR A 113 -9.03 -11.73 -21.40
C TYR A 113 -9.31 -11.04 -20.04
N ALA A 114 -8.27 -10.53 -19.37
CA ALA A 114 -8.47 -9.84 -18.10
C ALA A 114 -8.78 -8.35 -18.29
N PHE A 115 -8.02 -7.68 -19.18
CA PHE A 115 -8.11 -6.24 -19.39
C PHE A 115 -8.98 -5.81 -20.59
N ASP A 116 -9.38 -6.74 -21.46
CA ASP A 116 -10.07 -6.48 -22.74
C ASP A 116 -9.38 -5.41 -23.60
N ASN A 117 -8.06 -5.29 -23.47
CA ASN A 117 -7.26 -4.29 -24.16
C ASN A 117 -5.86 -4.81 -24.55
N PRO A 118 -5.64 -5.12 -25.82
CA PRO A 118 -4.32 -5.60 -26.29
C PRO A 118 -3.17 -4.61 -26.05
N LYS A 119 -3.46 -3.30 -25.95
CA LYS A 119 -2.44 -2.26 -25.64
C LYS A 119 -1.81 -2.45 -24.27
N CYS A 120 -2.44 -3.21 -23.37
CA CYS A 120 -1.86 -3.53 -22.06
C CYS A 120 -0.69 -4.52 -22.16
N ALA A 121 -0.61 -5.38 -23.18
CA ALA A 121 0.40 -6.44 -23.26
C ALA A 121 1.86 -5.93 -23.15
N PRO A 122 2.31 -4.95 -23.93
CA PRO A 122 3.66 -4.42 -23.80
C PRO A 122 3.90 -3.76 -22.43
N LEU A 123 2.88 -3.11 -21.85
CA LEU A 123 2.98 -2.48 -20.54
C LEU A 123 3.13 -3.53 -19.43
N ILE A 124 2.40 -4.63 -19.51
CA ILE A 124 2.48 -5.77 -18.59
C ILE A 124 3.88 -6.40 -18.63
N LYS A 125 4.45 -6.59 -19.82
CA LYS A 125 5.80 -7.14 -19.99
C LYS A 125 6.85 -6.27 -19.29
N ILE A 126 6.75 -4.95 -19.42
CA ILE A 126 7.65 -4.01 -18.76
C ILE A 126 7.41 -4.01 -17.24
N LEU A 127 6.14 -3.95 -16.81
CA LEU A 127 5.78 -3.88 -15.39
C LEU A 127 6.27 -5.11 -14.61
N ALA A 128 6.22 -6.29 -15.21
CA ALA A 128 6.65 -7.53 -14.58
C ALA A 128 8.13 -7.50 -14.15
N LEU A 129 8.97 -6.74 -14.88
CA LEU A 129 10.38 -6.56 -14.53
C LEU A 129 10.59 -5.85 -13.19
N ALA A 130 9.61 -5.10 -12.70
CA ALA A 130 9.71 -4.47 -11.38
C ALA A 130 9.83 -5.49 -10.23
N LEU A 131 9.20 -6.66 -10.34
CA LEU A 131 9.10 -7.64 -9.25
C LEU A 131 10.47 -8.16 -8.73
N PRO A 132 11.42 -8.62 -9.58
CA PRO A 132 12.73 -9.05 -9.11
C PRO A 132 13.52 -7.93 -8.41
N PHE A 133 13.44 -6.71 -8.95
CA PHE A 133 14.13 -5.55 -8.35
C PHE A 133 13.50 -5.15 -7.02
N SER A 134 12.18 -5.05 -6.95
CA SER A 134 11.45 -4.80 -5.68
C SER A 134 11.79 -5.85 -4.63
N SER A 135 11.94 -7.12 -5.01
CA SER A 135 12.31 -8.22 -4.12
C SER A 135 13.65 -7.94 -3.40
N ILE A 136 14.67 -7.58 -4.14
CA ILE A 136 16.01 -7.27 -3.58
C ILE A 136 15.92 -6.06 -2.65
N HIS A 137 15.30 -4.97 -3.12
CA HIS A 137 15.15 -3.75 -2.34
C HIS A 137 14.42 -3.99 -1.02
N CYS A 138 13.28 -4.68 -1.06
CA CYS A 138 12.44 -4.96 0.12
C CYS A 138 13.14 -5.87 1.14
N MET A 139 13.92 -6.87 0.72
CA MET A 139 14.65 -7.71 1.66
C MET A 139 15.72 -6.94 2.41
N VAL A 140 16.47 -6.06 1.73
CA VAL A 140 17.51 -5.24 2.36
C VAL A 140 16.90 -4.20 3.31
N THR A 141 15.83 -3.52 2.90
CA THR A 141 15.15 -2.54 3.77
C THR A 141 14.52 -3.22 4.99
N SER A 142 13.94 -4.41 4.83
CA SER A 142 13.38 -5.19 5.94
C SER A 142 14.45 -5.68 6.92
N TYR A 143 15.63 -6.04 6.44
CA TYR A 143 16.79 -6.34 7.29
C TYR A 143 17.20 -5.12 8.12
N CYS A 144 17.27 -3.94 7.49
CA CYS A 144 17.57 -2.70 8.21
C CYS A 144 16.51 -2.36 9.26
N LEU A 145 15.21 -2.55 8.94
CA LEU A 145 14.12 -2.36 9.89
C LEU A 145 14.22 -3.34 11.07
N GLY A 146 14.54 -4.60 10.81
CA GLY A 146 14.80 -5.59 11.86
C GLY A 146 16.01 -5.25 12.75
N GLN A 147 16.98 -4.48 12.23
CA GLN A 147 18.10 -3.90 13.00
C GLN A 147 17.74 -2.57 13.68
N GLU A 148 16.50 -2.10 13.55
CA GLU A 148 16.06 -0.76 14.01
C GLU A 148 16.80 0.42 13.33
N LYS A 149 17.46 0.16 12.19
CA LYS A 149 18.14 1.16 11.37
C LYS A 149 17.17 1.76 10.36
N THR A 150 16.35 2.69 10.81
CA THR A 150 15.27 3.30 10.02
C THR A 150 15.73 4.34 9.00
N PHE A 151 16.96 4.86 9.16
CA PHE A 151 17.51 5.90 8.29
C PHE A 151 17.68 5.43 6.84
N PHE A 152 18.26 4.24 6.65
CA PHE A 152 18.47 3.69 5.31
C PHE A 152 17.15 3.44 4.55
N PRO A 153 16.15 2.72 5.09
CA PRO A 153 14.86 2.57 4.45
C PRO A 153 14.22 3.91 4.07
N GLY A 154 14.29 4.91 4.96
CA GLY A 154 13.73 6.23 4.70
C GLY A 154 14.41 6.94 3.52
N ILE A 155 15.74 6.95 3.49
CA ILE A 155 16.48 7.57 2.37
C ILE A 155 16.30 6.80 1.08
N SER A 156 16.34 5.47 1.10
CA SER A 156 16.19 4.67 -0.12
C SER A 156 14.84 4.89 -0.78
N GLN A 157 13.75 5.03 -0.01
CA GLN A 157 12.43 5.39 -0.53
C GLN A 157 12.40 6.79 -1.16
N LEU A 158 13.07 7.76 -0.55
CA LEU A 158 13.18 9.11 -1.11
C LEU A 158 13.96 9.11 -2.43
N LEU A 159 15.10 8.43 -2.47
CA LEU A 159 15.93 8.33 -3.68
C LEU A 159 15.20 7.59 -4.80
N GLU A 160 14.52 6.49 -4.49
CA GLU A 160 13.65 5.78 -5.45
C GLU A 160 12.66 6.75 -6.09
N GLN A 161 11.95 7.54 -5.28
CA GLN A 161 10.96 8.48 -5.79
C GLN A 161 11.58 9.60 -6.63
N LEU A 162 12.75 10.10 -6.23
CA LEU A 162 13.48 11.09 -7.03
C LEU A 162 13.96 10.52 -8.35
N ILE A 163 14.49 9.29 -8.36
CA ILE A 163 14.89 8.58 -9.59
C ILE A 163 13.70 8.39 -10.51
N ARG A 164 12.54 7.98 -9.96
CA ARG A 164 11.29 7.81 -10.71
C ARG A 164 10.84 9.12 -11.34
N MET A 165 10.93 10.24 -10.61
CA MET A 165 10.61 11.58 -11.15
C MET A 165 11.59 12.02 -12.23
N ALA A 166 12.88 11.85 -12.02
CA ALA A 166 13.90 12.17 -13.01
C ALA A 166 13.75 11.32 -14.29
N ALA A 167 13.40 10.04 -14.13
CA ALA A 167 13.19 9.12 -15.23
C ALA A 167 12.12 9.61 -16.23
N VAL A 168 11.06 10.32 -15.77
CA VAL A 168 10.03 10.87 -16.66
C VAL A 168 10.65 11.78 -17.72
N TYR A 169 11.54 12.69 -17.31
CA TYR A 169 12.21 13.62 -18.22
C TYR A 169 13.04 12.86 -19.28
N PHE A 170 13.86 11.89 -18.85
CA PHE A 170 14.71 11.12 -19.75
C PHE A 170 13.90 10.21 -20.68
N VAL A 171 12.87 9.54 -20.16
CA VAL A 171 12.02 8.64 -20.95
C VAL A 171 11.30 9.42 -22.06
N ILE A 172 10.72 10.59 -21.75
CA ILE A 172 10.07 11.44 -22.77
C ILE A 172 11.08 11.87 -23.85
N LYS A 173 12.27 12.31 -23.44
CA LYS A 173 13.32 12.76 -24.37
C LYS A 173 13.77 11.64 -25.31
N ILE A 174 13.83 10.39 -24.83
CA ILE A 174 14.28 9.22 -25.60
C ILE A 174 13.15 8.68 -26.49
N THR A 175 11.96 8.44 -25.89
CA THR A 175 10.85 7.77 -26.59
C THR A 175 10.09 8.70 -27.51
N LYS A 176 10.11 10.02 -27.27
CA LYS A 176 9.31 11.06 -27.95
C LYS A 176 7.80 10.73 -27.97
N LYS A 177 7.35 9.85 -27.07
CA LYS A 177 5.95 9.45 -26.91
C LYS A 177 5.41 9.99 -25.58
N ALA A 178 4.12 10.25 -25.54
CA ALA A 178 3.40 10.71 -24.35
C ALA A 178 2.23 9.75 -24.07
N ASP A 179 2.55 8.52 -23.65
CA ASP A 179 1.57 7.47 -23.42
C ASP A 179 1.78 6.80 -22.04
N ALA A 180 0.92 5.85 -21.69
CA ALA A 180 0.96 5.13 -20.43
C ALA A 180 2.28 4.38 -20.15
N SER A 181 3.07 4.09 -21.19
CA SER A 181 4.37 3.41 -21.07
C SER A 181 5.35 4.20 -20.22
N ILE A 182 5.28 5.54 -20.26
CA ILE A 182 6.13 6.41 -19.45
C ILE A 182 5.96 6.09 -17.95
N GLY A 183 4.72 6.00 -17.48
CA GLY A 183 4.44 5.69 -16.07
C GLY A 183 5.02 4.35 -15.63
N VAL A 184 4.88 3.34 -16.49
CA VAL A 184 5.38 1.97 -16.22
C VAL A 184 6.90 1.92 -16.25
N ILE A 185 7.54 2.51 -17.27
CA ILE A 185 9.00 2.56 -17.37
C ILE A 185 9.60 3.31 -16.18
N CYS A 186 9.02 4.45 -15.80
CA CYS A 186 9.49 5.22 -14.65
C CYS A 186 9.35 4.45 -13.33
N LEU A 187 8.30 3.63 -13.18
CA LEU A 187 8.16 2.74 -12.03
C LEU A 187 9.31 1.74 -12.00
N VAL A 188 9.57 1.03 -13.10
CA VAL A 188 10.64 0.03 -13.18
C VAL A 188 12.03 0.66 -12.97
N VAL A 189 12.28 1.83 -13.56
CA VAL A 189 13.56 2.56 -13.38
C VAL A 189 13.75 2.96 -11.91
N GLY A 190 12.68 3.39 -11.23
CA GLY A 190 12.70 3.67 -9.79
C GLY A 190 13.10 2.45 -8.96
N GLU A 191 12.49 1.29 -9.25
CA GLU A 191 12.79 0.02 -8.58
C GLU A 191 14.25 -0.45 -8.84
N ILE A 192 14.74 -0.29 -10.06
CA ILE A 192 16.15 -0.58 -10.39
C ILE A 192 17.08 0.32 -9.59
N GLY A 193 16.80 1.62 -9.53
CA GLY A 193 17.58 2.58 -8.75
C GLY A 193 17.60 2.24 -7.25
N ALA A 194 16.44 1.93 -6.67
CA ALA A 194 16.31 1.50 -5.29
C ALA A 194 17.10 0.20 -5.01
N THR A 195 17.10 -0.72 -5.98
CA THR A 195 17.87 -1.97 -5.90
C THR A 195 19.38 -1.71 -5.90
N VAL A 196 19.88 -0.86 -6.80
CA VAL A 196 21.32 -0.49 -6.83
C VAL A 196 21.75 0.10 -5.49
N ILE A 197 20.96 1.02 -4.92
CA ILE A 197 21.22 1.62 -3.61
C ILE A 197 21.26 0.54 -2.52
N SER A 198 20.30 -0.40 -2.55
CA SER A 198 20.19 -1.47 -1.55
C SER A 198 21.33 -2.46 -1.62
N VAL A 199 21.73 -2.88 -2.83
CA VAL A 199 22.89 -3.78 -3.04
C VAL A 199 24.17 -3.10 -2.60
N THR A 200 24.35 -1.84 -2.94
CA THR A 200 25.51 -1.04 -2.50
C THR A 200 25.60 -1.00 -0.97
N TYR A 201 24.47 -0.71 -0.30
CA TYR A 201 24.41 -0.73 1.16
C TYR A 201 24.77 -2.12 1.73
N LEU A 202 24.23 -3.18 1.15
CA LEU A 202 24.48 -4.55 1.61
C LEU A 202 25.97 -4.93 1.49
N ILE A 203 26.63 -4.53 0.40
CA ILE A 203 28.07 -4.74 0.19
C ILE A 203 28.88 -4.01 1.24
N PHE A 204 28.56 -2.74 1.54
CA PHE A 204 29.25 -1.98 2.57
C PHE A 204 29.02 -2.56 3.97
N ALA A 205 27.79 -2.95 4.29
CA ALA A 205 27.44 -3.59 5.56
C ALA A 205 28.18 -4.92 5.75
N TYR A 206 28.31 -5.71 4.68
CA TYR A 206 29.06 -6.96 4.65
C TYR A 206 30.55 -6.76 4.94
N LYS A 207 31.20 -5.82 4.26
CA LYS A 207 32.62 -5.49 4.49
C LYS A 207 32.90 -5.06 5.92
N LYS A 208 31.98 -4.31 6.54
CA LYS A 208 32.13 -3.83 7.92
C LYS A 208 31.91 -4.93 8.97
N ALA A 209 31.16 -5.98 8.67
CA ALA A 209 30.87 -7.08 9.59
C ALA A 209 32.02 -8.10 9.74
N GLY A 210 33.12 -7.95 9.00
CA GLY A 210 34.24 -8.90 9.00
C GLY A 210 33.87 -10.21 8.31
N SER A 211 34.56 -10.57 7.23
CA SER A 211 34.30 -11.70 6.34
C SER A 211 33.59 -12.90 6.98
N PRO A 212 32.30 -13.12 6.76
CA PRO A 212 31.65 -14.32 7.23
C PRO A 212 32.01 -15.49 6.33
N ARG A 213 32.22 -16.66 6.92
CA ARG A 213 32.16 -17.93 6.22
C ARG A 213 30.84 -18.00 5.42
N ARG A 214 30.84 -18.76 4.28
CA ARG A 214 29.71 -18.87 3.36
C ARG A 214 28.34 -18.86 4.06
N PRO A 215 27.35 -18.08 3.59
CA PRO A 215 26.03 -18.00 4.22
C PRO A 215 25.36 -19.37 4.17
N ALA A 216 24.74 -19.78 5.28
CA ALA A 216 23.97 -21.01 5.34
C ALA A 216 22.53 -20.72 4.88
N ILE A 217 22.28 -20.78 3.57
CA ILE A 217 21.04 -20.35 2.92
C ILE A 217 19.80 -21.09 3.43
N PHE A 218 19.92 -22.35 3.86
CA PHE A 218 18.75 -23.18 4.20
C PHE A 218 18.44 -23.29 5.69
N LYS A 219 19.24 -22.68 6.57
CA LYS A 219 19.13 -22.90 8.03
C LYS A 219 17.82 -22.37 8.64
N SER A 220 17.25 -21.29 8.12
CA SER A 220 16.05 -20.62 8.66
C SER A 220 14.79 -20.80 7.80
N THR A 221 14.81 -21.74 6.85
CA THR A 221 13.72 -21.93 5.88
C THR A 221 12.36 -22.15 6.53
N LYS A 222 12.26 -23.06 7.51
CA LYS A 222 11.01 -23.38 8.20
C LYS A 222 10.41 -22.16 8.91
N GLU A 223 11.23 -21.36 9.59
CA GLU A 223 10.80 -20.16 10.30
C GLU A 223 10.34 -19.07 9.35
N ILE A 224 11.04 -18.90 8.22
CA ILE A 224 10.69 -17.95 7.17
C ILE A 224 9.31 -18.32 6.60
N PHE A 225 9.13 -19.57 6.15
CA PHE A 225 7.89 -19.98 5.51
C PHE A 225 6.70 -20.04 6.48
N SER A 226 6.90 -20.36 7.75
CA SER A 226 5.85 -20.30 8.77
C SER A 226 5.28 -18.89 8.98
N THR A 227 6.12 -17.85 8.76
CA THR A 227 5.70 -16.44 8.80
C THR A 227 5.15 -15.98 7.44
N TYR A 228 5.78 -16.43 6.35
CA TYR A 228 5.42 -16.06 4.98
C TYR A 228 4.00 -16.48 4.60
N PHE A 229 3.63 -17.75 4.75
CA PHE A 229 2.35 -18.27 4.24
C PHE A 229 1.11 -17.54 4.78
N PRO A 230 0.95 -17.30 6.10
CA PRO A 230 -0.22 -16.61 6.61
C PRO A 230 -0.31 -15.16 6.12
N ILE A 231 0.82 -14.45 6.03
CA ILE A 231 0.86 -13.05 5.65
C ILE A 231 0.62 -12.89 4.15
N SER A 232 1.34 -13.65 3.32
CA SER A 232 1.16 -13.61 1.87
C SER A 232 -0.24 -14.07 1.48
N GLY A 233 -0.79 -15.12 2.09
CA GLY A 233 -2.15 -15.57 1.84
C GLY A 233 -3.19 -14.48 2.08
N ASN A 234 -3.10 -13.80 3.23
CA ASN A 234 -3.98 -12.67 3.54
C ASN A 234 -3.85 -11.53 2.53
N ARG A 235 -2.62 -11.17 2.13
CA ARG A 235 -2.39 -10.07 1.18
C ARG A 235 -2.83 -10.43 -0.24
N ILE A 236 -2.61 -11.68 -0.67
CA ILE A 236 -3.08 -12.17 -1.98
C ILE A 236 -4.60 -12.05 -2.08
N LEU A 237 -5.32 -12.46 -1.04
CA LEU A 237 -6.79 -12.37 -1.02
C LEU A 237 -7.26 -10.91 -1.09
N LEU A 238 -6.70 -10.03 -0.28
CA LEU A 238 -7.07 -8.61 -0.28
C LEU A 238 -6.74 -7.92 -1.61
N TYR A 239 -5.51 -8.07 -2.11
CA TYR A 239 -5.12 -7.47 -3.38
C TYR A 239 -5.85 -8.11 -4.57
N GLY A 240 -6.19 -9.40 -4.47
CA GLY A 240 -7.03 -10.08 -5.45
C GLY A 240 -8.41 -9.44 -5.57
N LEU A 241 -9.10 -9.19 -4.45
CA LEU A 241 -10.40 -8.50 -4.46
C LEU A 241 -10.29 -7.07 -4.98
N GLN A 242 -9.31 -6.29 -4.53
CA GLN A 242 -9.08 -4.93 -5.03
C GLN A 242 -8.75 -4.92 -6.52
N SER A 243 -8.04 -5.93 -7.00
CA SER A 243 -7.76 -6.10 -8.43
C SER A 243 -9.04 -6.37 -9.21
N ILE A 244 -9.92 -7.22 -8.69
CA ILE A 244 -11.23 -7.51 -9.30
C ILE A 244 -12.06 -6.22 -9.37
N GLU A 245 -12.09 -5.40 -8.31
CA GLU A 245 -12.80 -4.12 -8.29
C GLU A 245 -12.31 -3.19 -9.42
N ILE A 246 -10.99 -2.99 -9.54
CA ILE A 246 -10.38 -2.11 -10.55
C ILE A 246 -10.63 -2.64 -11.97
N LEU A 247 -10.55 -3.96 -12.18
CA LEU A 247 -10.77 -4.61 -13.49
C LEU A 247 -12.23 -4.56 -13.93
N LEU A 248 -13.15 -4.70 -12.97
CA LEU A 248 -14.58 -4.64 -13.26
C LEU A 248 -15.05 -3.24 -13.64
N LEU A 249 -14.42 -2.18 -13.12
CA LEU A 249 -14.91 -0.82 -13.31
C LEU A 249 -15.05 -0.42 -14.79
N PRO A 250 -14.03 -0.52 -15.66
CA PRO A 250 -14.20 -0.18 -17.07
C PRO A 250 -15.23 -1.07 -17.76
N LYS A 251 -15.22 -2.39 -17.47
CA LYS A 251 -16.18 -3.35 -18.07
C LYS A 251 -17.63 -3.04 -17.73
N LEU A 252 -17.91 -2.66 -16.49
CA LEU A 252 -19.26 -2.29 -16.05
C LEU A 252 -19.70 -0.93 -16.59
N LEU A 253 -18.75 0.01 -16.74
CA LEU A 253 -19.04 1.31 -17.35
C LEU A 253 -19.37 1.19 -18.84
N LEU A 254 -18.77 0.25 -19.56
CA LEU A 254 -19.20 -0.07 -20.93
C LEU A 254 -20.66 -0.51 -21.00
N LYS A 255 -21.11 -1.32 -20.03
CA LYS A 255 -22.51 -1.76 -19.95
C LYS A 255 -23.49 -0.60 -19.64
N SER A 256 -23.00 0.50 -19.05
CA SER A 256 -23.80 1.71 -18.81
C SER A 256 -23.83 2.67 -20.03
N GLY A 257 -23.28 2.27 -21.17
CA GLY A 257 -23.32 3.02 -22.43
C GLY A 257 -22.13 3.92 -22.70
N LEU A 258 -21.07 3.85 -21.91
CA LEU A 258 -19.84 4.63 -22.15
C LEU A 258 -18.90 3.92 -23.13
N ASN A 259 -18.09 4.70 -23.85
CA ASN A 259 -17.01 4.16 -24.66
C ASN A 259 -15.81 3.71 -23.80
N TYR A 260 -14.98 2.80 -24.34
CA TYR A 260 -13.84 2.24 -23.61
C TYR A 260 -12.84 3.32 -23.16
N ASN A 261 -12.53 4.29 -24.00
CA ASN A 261 -11.59 5.38 -23.67
C ASN A 261 -12.16 6.30 -22.59
N GLU A 262 -13.47 6.54 -22.59
CA GLU A 262 -14.17 7.30 -21.54
C GLU A 262 -14.11 6.54 -20.21
N ALA A 263 -14.36 5.23 -20.22
CA ALA A 263 -14.27 4.38 -19.03
C ALA A 263 -12.85 4.37 -18.43
N LEU A 264 -11.82 4.28 -19.29
CA LEU A 264 -10.43 4.42 -18.87
C LEU A 264 -10.11 5.80 -18.30
N SER A 265 -10.60 6.86 -18.95
CA SER A 265 -10.41 8.23 -18.46
C SER A 265 -11.02 8.40 -17.07
N ILE A 266 -12.21 7.86 -16.83
CA ILE A 266 -12.88 7.88 -15.54
C ILE A 266 -12.07 7.11 -14.49
N LEU A 267 -11.58 5.90 -14.83
CA LEU A 267 -10.68 5.14 -13.95
C LEU A 267 -9.43 5.97 -13.61
N GLY A 268 -8.83 6.63 -14.59
CA GLY A 268 -7.66 7.48 -14.41
C GLY A 268 -7.94 8.67 -13.47
N ILE A 269 -9.05 9.37 -13.69
CA ILE A 269 -9.44 10.52 -12.86
C ILE A 269 -9.71 10.07 -11.42
N ILE A 270 -10.44 8.98 -11.22
CA ILE A 270 -10.79 8.54 -9.86
C ILE A 270 -9.59 7.87 -9.17
N SER A 271 -9.05 6.79 -9.73
CA SER A 271 -8.01 5.99 -9.08
C SER A 271 -6.62 6.64 -9.15
N GLY A 272 -6.34 7.38 -10.25
CA GLY A 272 -5.05 8.01 -10.48
C GLY A 272 -4.90 9.41 -9.90
N MET A 273 -6.00 10.19 -9.81
CA MET A 273 -5.96 11.59 -9.41
C MET A 273 -6.77 11.86 -8.13
N ALA A 274 -8.07 11.52 -8.06
CA ALA A 274 -8.94 11.84 -6.93
C ALA A 274 -8.56 11.08 -5.66
N ILE A 275 -8.45 9.75 -5.72
CA ILE A 275 -8.10 8.91 -4.56
C ILE A 275 -6.77 9.33 -3.93
N PRO A 276 -5.66 9.53 -4.67
CA PRO A 276 -4.42 9.99 -4.07
C PRO A 276 -4.51 11.33 -3.36
N LEU A 277 -5.31 12.25 -3.89
CA LEU A 277 -5.53 13.56 -3.27
C LEU A 277 -6.32 13.43 -1.96
N ILE A 278 -7.41 12.65 -1.96
CA ILE A 278 -8.25 12.42 -0.77
C ILE A 278 -7.50 11.63 0.31
N LEU A 279 -6.64 10.69 -0.08
CA LEU A 279 -5.82 9.93 0.84
C LEU A 279 -4.61 10.70 1.39
N PHE A 280 -4.29 11.86 0.84
CA PHE A 280 -3.14 12.65 1.31
C PHE A 280 -3.26 13.02 2.80
N PRO A 281 -4.37 13.55 3.32
CA PRO A 281 -4.54 13.78 4.75
C PRO A 281 -4.54 12.51 5.60
N ALA A 282 -4.87 11.35 5.03
CA ALA A 282 -4.82 10.07 5.75
C ALA A 282 -3.39 9.72 6.23
N THR A 283 -2.36 10.33 5.65
CA THR A 283 -0.98 10.20 6.14
C THR A 283 -0.82 10.71 7.56
N LEU A 284 -1.48 11.82 7.89
CA LEU A 284 -1.49 12.39 9.24
C LEU A 284 -2.23 11.46 10.21
N SER A 285 -3.42 10.98 9.80
CA SER A 285 -4.19 10.01 10.59
C SER A 285 -3.39 8.72 10.86
N ASN A 286 -2.67 8.20 9.86
CA ASN A 286 -1.79 7.04 10.03
C ASN A 286 -0.65 7.32 11.03
N SER A 287 -0.06 8.51 11.00
CA SER A 287 1.00 8.89 11.94
C SER A 287 0.48 8.93 13.38
N VAL A 288 -0.71 9.51 13.59
CA VAL A 288 -1.38 9.49 14.89
C VAL A 288 -1.70 8.06 15.33
N ALA A 289 -2.23 7.23 14.42
CA ALA A 289 -2.52 5.83 14.70
C ALA A 289 -1.26 5.05 15.13
N LEU A 290 -0.12 5.27 14.47
CA LEU A 290 1.17 4.66 14.85
C LEU A 290 1.66 5.12 16.22
N MET A 291 1.45 6.39 16.59
CA MET A 291 1.78 6.91 17.94
C MET A 291 0.92 6.27 19.03
N LEU A 292 -0.30 5.86 18.73
CA LEU A 292 -1.18 5.18 19.68
C LEU A 292 -0.77 3.73 19.96
N LEU A 293 -0.08 3.05 19.02
CA LEU A 293 0.28 1.62 19.14
C LEU A 293 1.00 1.26 20.44
N PRO A 294 2.10 1.94 20.85
CA PRO A 294 2.81 1.62 22.09
C PRO A 294 1.93 1.81 23.33
N ASN A 295 1.11 2.87 23.32
CA ASN A 295 0.20 3.16 24.43
C ASN A 295 -0.88 2.10 24.57
N VAL A 296 -1.49 1.68 23.46
CA VAL A 296 -2.48 0.60 23.43
C VAL A 296 -1.86 -0.73 23.87
N ALA A 297 -0.67 -1.07 23.37
CA ALA A 297 0.01 -2.31 23.74
C ALA A 297 0.39 -2.36 25.24
N LYS A 298 0.89 -1.24 25.78
CA LYS A 298 1.23 -1.12 27.22
C LYS A 298 0.01 -1.22 28.12
N ASN A 299 -1.11 -0.65 27.72
CA ASN A 299 -2.35 -0.60 28.52
C ASN A 299 -3.33 -1.72 28.16
N ARG A 300 -2.88 -2.81 27.55
CA ARG A 300 -3.73 -3.92 27.06
C ARG A 300 -4.69 -4.47 28.12
N ASN A 301 -4.26 -4.49 29.39
CA ASN A 301 -5.04 -4.98 30.52
C ASN A 301 -5.78 -3.86 31.30
N ASN A 302 -5.62 -2.60 30.90
CA ASN A 302 -6.27 -1.46 31.53
C ASN A 302 -7.45 -0.97 30.70
N THR A 303 -8.63 -1.48 30.98
CA THR A 303 -9.86 -1.20 30.22
C THR A 303 -10.21 0.29 30.21
N LYS A 304 -10.03 1.00 31.32
CA LYS A 304 -10.32 2.45 31.41
C LYS A 304 -9.39 3.27 30.48
N ALA A 305 -8.10 2.94 30.47
CA ALA A 305 -7.12 3.59 29.59
C ALA A 305 -7.40 3.31 28.12
N LEU A 306 -7.76 2.06 27.78
CA LEU A 306 -8.13 1.69 26.41
C LEU A 306 -9.40 2.42 25.96
N LEU A 307 -10.43 2.51 26.79
CA LEU A 307 -11.66 3.26 26.47
C LEU A 307 -11.35 4.74 26.21
N LYS A 308 -10.55 5.38 27.07
CA LYS A 308 -10.13 6.76 26.87
C LYS A 308 -9.39 6.94 25.55
N THR A 309 -8.45 6.04 25.23
CA THR A 309 -7.70 6.08 23.98
C THR A 309 -8.61 5.88 22.77
N GLY A 310 -9.53 4.91 22.83
CA GLY A 310 -10.50 4.66 21.75
C GLY A 310 -11.44 5.82 21.51
N ASN A 311 -11.99 6.43 22.56
CA ASN A 311 -12.86 7.59 22.45
C ASN A 311 -12.13 8.82 21.88
N SER A 312 -10.91 9.09 22.37
CA SER A 312 -10.08 10.17 21.81
C SER A 312 -9.76 9.93 20.33
N ALA A 313 -9.45 8.68 19.95
CA ALA A 313 -9.19 8.29 18.57
C ALA A 313 -10.43 8.46 17.67
N LEU A 314 -11.61 8.11 18.17
CA LEU A 314 -12.89 8.29 17.49
C LEU A 314 -13.18 9.78 17.25
N ILE A 315 -13.13 10.59 18.31
CA ILE A 315 -13.37 12.04 18.21
C ILE A 315 -12.39 12.69 17.24
N PHE A 316 -11.09 12.38 17.35
CA PHE A 316 -10.08 12.90 16.43
C PHE A 316 -10.38 12.53 14.98
N SER A 317 -10.66 11.25 14.70
CA SER A 317 -10.91 10.76 13.34
C SER A 317 -12.13 11.42 12.72
N VAL A 318 -13.21 11.59 13.48
CA VAL A 318 -14.45 12.22 13.01
C VAL A 318 -14.24 13.71 12.77
N LEU A 319 -13.70 14.45 13.77
CA LEU A 319 -13.47 15.90 13.64
C LEU A 319 -12.51 16.22 12.51
N PHE A 320 -11.36 15.51 12.43
CA PHE A 320 -10.39 15.70 11.36
C PHE A 320 -10.99 15.34 9.99
N GLY A 321 -11.83 14.30 9.93
CA GLY A 321 -12.56 13.93 8.74
C GLY A 321 -13.50 15.03 8.25
N PHE A 322 -14.24 15.66 9.16
CA PHE A 322 -15.11 16.80 8.80
C PHE A 322 -14.33 18.03 8.34
N VAL A 323 -13.21 18.34 8.96
CA VAL A 323 -12.31 19.41 8.48
C VAL A 323 -11.85 19.13 7.05
N CYS A 324 -11.49 17.88 6.75
CA CYS A 324 -11.10 17.48 5.40
C CYS A 324 -12.28 17.57 4.40
N ILE A 325 -13.51 17.23 4.79
CA ILE A 325 -14.70 17.42 3.94
C ILE A 325 -14.82 18.89 3.55
N ILE A 326 -14.82 19.80 4.54
CA ILE A 326 -14.95 21.23 4.30
C ILE A 326 -13.83 21.71 3.38
N PHE A 327 -12.59 21.31 3.63
CA PHE A 327 -11.44 21.65 2.79
C PHE A 327 -11.61 21.17 1.33
N PHE A 328 -11.99 19.92 1.13
CA PHE A 328 -12.12 19.36 -0.23
C PHE A 328 -13.31 19.94 -1.00
N ILE A 329 -14.41 20.24 -0.33
CA ILE A 329 -15.58 20.87 -0.97
C ILE A 329 -15.27 22.33 -1.36
N THR A 330 -14.60 23.09 -0.50
CA THR A 330 -14.36 24.53 -0.72
C THR A 330 -13.16 24.78 -1.63
N ILE A 331 -12.03 24.19 -1.32
CA ILE A 331 -10.73 24.47 -1.94
C ILE A 331 -10.20 23.27 -2.73
N GLY A 332 -10.20 22.07 -2.14
CA GLY A 332 -9.49 20.89 -2.65
C GLY A 332 -9.98 20.45 -4.02
N GLY A 333 -11.29 20.56 -4.31
CA GLY A 333 -11.83 20.25 -5.62
C GLY A 333 -11.31 21.18 -6.73
N LYS A 334 -11.26 22.50 -6.47
CA LYS A 334 -10.71 23.49 -7.40
C LYS A 334 -9.20 23.31 -7.56
N PHE A 335 -8.50 23.10 -6.44
CA PHE A 335 -7.05 22.83 -6.41
C PHE A 335 -6.68 21.59 -7.23
N GLY A 336 -7.40 20.49 -7.04
CA GLY A 336 -7.18 19.26 -7.81
C GLY A 336 -7.39 19.46 -9.30
N ALA A 337 -8.52 20.08 -9.70
CA ALA A 337 -8.81 20.38 -11.11
C ALA A 337 -7.72 21.25 -11.75
N TYR A 338 -7.21 22.23 -11.05
CA TYR A 338 -6.13 23.10 -11.51
C TYR A 338 -4.78 22.34 -11.61
N CYS A 339 -4.43 21.58 -10.58
CA CYS A 339 -3.17 20.82 -10.55
C CYS A 339 -3.08 19.76 -11.64
N PHE A 340 -4.15 19.00 -11.84
CA PHE A 340 -4.19 17.91 -12.81
C PHE A 340 -4.63 18.37 -14.21
N LYS A 341 -5.08 19.63 -14.39
CA LYS A 341 -5.70 20.17 -15.62
C LYS A 341 -6.90 19.33 -16.08
N GLU A 342 -7.68 18.80 -15.15
CA GLU A 342 -8.85 17.97 -15.42
C GLU A 342 -10.09 18.54 -14.71
N PRO A 343 -10.97 19.28 -15.43
CA PRO A 343 -12.12 19.97 -14.83
C PRO A 343 -13.12 19.03 -14.16
N LYS A 344 -13.32 17.82 -14.70
CA LYS A 344 -14.23 16.80 -14.15
C LYS A 344 -13.81 16.35 -12.75
N LEU A 345 -12.52 16.44 -12.42
CA LEU A 345 -11.94 16.02 -11.15
C LEU A 345 -12.57 16.75 -9.95
N LYS A 346 -12.93 18.06 -10.13
CA LYS A 346 -13.59 18.83 -9.07
C LYS A 346 -14.82 18.14 -8.51
N ASN A 347 -15.71 17.72 -9.40
CA ASN A 347 -16.97 17.08 -8.98
C ASN A 347 -16.75 15.75 -8.28
N TYR A 348 -15.80 14.95 -8.78
CA TYR A 348 -15.45 13.66 -8.16
C TYR A 348 -14.84 13.86 -6.77
N ILE A 349 -13.94 14.84 -6.57
CA ILE A 349 -13.36 15.15 -5.27
C ILE A 349 -14.44 15.59 -4.28
N MET A 350 -15.40 16.45 -4.69
CA MET A 350 -16.47 16.91 -3.83
C MET A 350 -17.35 15.76 -3.30
N ILE A 351 -17.67 14.79 -4.15
CA ILE A 351 -18.44 13.61 -3.74
C ILE A 351 -17.58 12.69 -2.87
N MET A 352 -16.34 12.43 -3.27
CA MET A 352 -15.44 11.52 -2.56
C MET A 352 -14.90 12.11 -1.24
N ALA A 353 -15.03 13.42 -1.00
CA ALA A 353 -14.65 14.05 0.28
C ALA A 353 -15.37 13.39 1.47
N TRP A 354 -16.59 12.90 1.28
CA TRP A 354 -17.36 12.21 2.31
C TRP A 354 -16.74 10.89 2.77
N LEU A 355 -15.75 10.35 2.04
CA LEU A 355 -14.98 9.18 2.44
C LEU A 355 -14.04 9.47 3.64
N CYS A 356 -13.58 10.73 3.80
CA CYS A 356 -12.51 11.09 4.74
C CYS A 356 -12.76 10.63 6.19
N PRO A 357 -13.92 10.92 6.84
CA PRO A 357 -14.15 10.50 8.22
C PRO A 357 -14.07 8.98 8.38
N PHE A 358 -14.64 8.24 7.44
CA PHE A 358 -14.70 6.78 7.49
C PHE A 358 -13.33 6.14 7.23
N ILE A 359 -12.54 6.70 6.30
CA ILE A 359 -11.15 6.26 6.05
C ILE A 359 -10.32 6.46 7.32
N PHE A 360 -10.39 7.63 7.97
CA PHE A 360 -9.59 7.91 9.16
C PHE A 360 -10.01 7.05 10.33
N LEU A 361 -11.31 6.86 10.50
CA LEU A 361 -11.87 6.01 11.52
C LEU A 361 -11.47 4.54 11.33
N SER A 362 -11.63 4.00 10.13
CA SER A 362 -11.24 2.63 9.83
C SER A 362 -9.75 2.40 10.03
N THR A 363 -8.88 3.29 9.55
CA THR A 363 -7.40 3.18 9.69
C THR A 363 -6.95 3.24 11.14
N THR A 364 -7.53 4.13 11.94
CA THR A 364 -7.17 4.27 13.35
C THR A 364 -7.59 3.03 14.15
N PHE A 365 -8.82 2.55 13.96
CA PHE A 365 -9.29 1.35 14.67
C PHE A 365 -8.64 0.06 14.20
N LYS A 366 -8.28 -0.07 12.91
CA LYS A 366 -7.41 -1.15 12.41
C LYS A 366 -6.08 -1.19 13.16
N SER A 367 -5.44 -0.04 13.35
CA SER A 367 -4.18 0.06 14.09
C SER A 367 -4.34 -0.35 15.55
N ILE A 368 -5.38 0.12 16.23
CA ILE A 368 -5.68 -0.25 17.62
C ILE A 368 -5.92 -1.77 17.74
N LEU A 369 -6.76 -2.35 16.87
CA LEU A 369 -7.05 -3.78 16.89
C LEU A 369 -5.81 -4.64 16.58
N ASN A 370 -4.95 -4.19 15.66
CA ASN A 370 -3.67 -4.86 15.41
C ASN A 370 -2.74 -4.82 16.63
N ALA A 371 -2.68 -3.70 17.35
CA ALA A 371 -1.91 -3.59 18.61
C ALA A 371 -2.45 -4.51 19.70
N LEU A 372 -3.77 -4.76 19.71
CA LEU A 372 -4.44 -5.70 20.62
C LEU A 372 -4.29 -7.18 20.17
N GLY A 373 -3.59 -7.45 19.06
CA GLY A 373 -3.40 -8.79 18.52
C GLY A 373 -4.61 -9.37 17.79
N LYS A 374 -5.55 -8.52 17.33
CA LYS A 374 -6.77 -8.91 16.62
C LYS A 374 -6.65 -8.78 15.10
N SER A 375 -5.46 -9.02 14.55
CA SER A 375 -5.18 -8.87 13.10
C SER A 375 -6.07 -9.74 12.21
N THR A 376 -6.42 -10.97 12.63
CA THR A 376 -7.35 -11.83 11.90
C THR A 376 -8.73 -11.23 11.78
N GLN A 377 -9.22 -10.55 12.82
CA GLN A 377 -10.52 -9.88 12.80
C GLN A 377 -10.50 -8.65 11.90
N VAL A 378 -9.40 -7.87 11.93
CA VAL A 378 -9.17 -6.76 11.00
C VAL A 378 -9.20 -7.25 9.55
N PHE A 379 -8.54 -8.37 9.26
CA PHE A 379 -8.54 -8.99 7.94
C PHE A 379 -9.96 -9.40 7.51
N ALA A 380 -10.70 -10.12 8.35
CA ALA A 380 -12.06 -10.56 8.06
C ALA A 380 -12.99 -9.36 7.78
N ASN A 381 -12.90 -8.28 8.56
CA ASN A 381 -13.66 -7.07 8.35
C ASN A 381 -13.34 -6.40 7.00
N ASN A 382 -12.05 -6.35 6.62
CA ASN A 382 -11.65 -5.80 5.33
C ASN A 382 -12.18 -6.64 4.18
N MET A 383 -12.05 -7.97 4.27
CA MET A 383 -12.57 -8.91 3.25
C MET A 383 -14.07 -8.76 3.06
N LEU A 384 -14.83 -8.72 4.17
CA LEU A 384 -16.28 -8.58 4.12
C LEU A 384 -16.71 -7.26 3.48
N SER A 385 -16.10 -6.14 3.86
CA SER A 385 -16.43 -4.84 3.27
C SER A 385 -16.10 -4.77 1.78
N GLU A 386 -14.99 -5.37 1.35
CA GLU A 386 -14.58 -5.40 -0.05
C GLU A 386 -15.50 -6.27 -0.91
N ILE A 387 -15.88 -7.46 -0.42
CA ILE A 387 -16.84 -8.34 -1.10
C ILE A 387 -18.19 -7.63 -1.28
N LEU A 388 -18.71 -6.98 -0.24
CA LEU A 388 -19.96 -6.23 -0.31
C LEU A 388 -19.88 -5.07 -1.30
N CYS A 389 -18.72 -4.38 -1.37
CA CYS A 389 -18.47 -3.35 -2.38
C CYS A 389 -18.52 -3.92 -3.80
N ILE A 390 -17.83 -5.03 -4.07
CA ILE A 390 -17.81 -5.67 -5.38
C ILE A 390 -19.21 -6.09 -5.80
N ILE A 391 -20.00 -6.68 -4.90
CA ILE A 391 -21.39 -7.05 -5.17
C ILE A 391 -22.21 -5.80 -5.54
N PHE A 392 -22.10 -4.73 -4.73
CA PHE A 392 -22.83 -3.49 -4.97
C PHE A 392 -22.47 -2.85 -6.32
N ILE A 393 -21.17 -2.69 -6.62
CA ILE A 393 -20.74 -2.06 -7.88
C ILE A 393 -21.15 -2.90 -9.10
N THR A 394 -21.10 -4.23 -9.00
CA THR A 394 -21.46 -5.12 -10.10
C THR A 394 -22.94 -4.98 -10.48
N VAL A 395 -23.81 -4.79 -9.49
CA VAL A 395 -25.25 -4.63 -9.71
C VAL A 395 -25.59 -3.19 -10.10
N CYS A 396 -25.02 -2.20 -9.43
CA CYS A 396 -25.46 -0.81 -9.53
C CYS A 396 -24.77 0.00 -10.64
N ILE A 397 -23.52 -0.31 -11.05
CA ILE A 397 -22.84 0.44 -12.11
C ILE A 397 -23.57 0.36 -13.46
N PRO A 398 -24.09 -0.78 -13.93
CA PRO A 398 -24.84 -0.82 -15.17
C PRO A 398 -26.10 0.08 -15.18
N LEU A 399 -26.67 0.35 -13.99
CA LEU A 399 -27.90 1.15 -13.82
C LEU A 399 -27.60 2.65 -13.62
N TRP A 400 -26.61 2.98 -12.78
CA TRP A 400 -26.33 4.36 -12.34
C TRP A 400 -24.96 4.88 -12.80
N GLY A 401 -24.23 4.09 -13.59
CA GLY A 401 -22.93 4.47 -14.13
C GLY A 401 -21.91 4.77 -13.02
N ILE A 402 -21.09 5.79 -13.26
CA ILE A 402 -19.97 6.16 -12.37
C ILE A 402 -20.43 6.60 -10.96
N ARG A 403 -21.68 7.10 -10.82
CA ARG A 403 -22.21 7.47 -9.51
C ARG A 403 -22.29 6.27 -8.59
N ALA A 404 -22.72 5.11 -9.12
CA ALA A 404 -22.77 3.87 -8.36
C ALA A 404 -21.37 3.46 -7.84
N TYR A 405 -20.31 3.63 -8.64
CA TYR A 405 -18.95 3.34 -8.17
C TYR A 405 -18.53 4.23 -7.00
N MET A 406 -18.78 5.52 -7.08
CA MET A 406 -18.46 6.46 -5.99
C MET A 406 -19.25 6.15 -4.72
N PHE A 407 -20.53 5.80 -4.84
CA PHE A 407 -21.33 5.33 -3.71
C PHE A 407 -20.84 3.98 -3.18
N GLY A 408 -20.41 3.07 -4.05
CA GLY A 408 -19.80 1.79 -3.66
C GLY A 408 -18.55 1.99 -2.79
N LEU A 409 -17.67 2.89 -3.19
CA LEU A 409 -16.49 3.26 -2.38
C LEU A 409 -16.90 3.85 -1.01
N LEU A 410 -17.93 4.69 -0.98
CA LEU A 410 -18.43 5.24 0.28
C LEU A 410 -19.00 4.15 1.18
N ILE A 411 -19.85 3.29 0.64
CA ILE A 411 -20.44 2.15 1.35
C ILE A 411 -19.34 1.23 1.89
N ASN A 412 -18.33 0.92 1.08
CA ASN A 412 -17.16 0.12 1.51
C ASN A 412 -16.49 0.74 2.75
N GLN A 413 -16.18 2.04 2.71
CA GLN A 413 -15.50 2.69 3.82
C GLN A 413 -16.40 2.81 5.07
N VAL A 414 -17.70 3.06 4.91
CA VAL A 414 -18.68 3.10 6.00
C VAL A 414 -18.77 1.73 6.67
N ILE A 415 -18.99 0.66 5.89
CA ILE A 415 -19.09 -0.71 6.41
C ILE A 415 -17.80 -1.09 7.11
N ASN A 416 -16.65 -0.82 6.49
CA ASN A 416 -15.34 -1.12 7.08
C ASN A 416 -15.16 -0.39 8.43
N ALA A 417 -15.46 0.91 8.49
CA ALA A 417 -15.36 1.69 9.72
C ALA A 417 -16.29 1.13 10.83
N LEU A 418 -17.53 0.81 10.49
CA LEU A 418 -18.50 0.23 11.43
C LEU A 418 -18.05 -1.16 11.93
N LEU A 419 -17.54 -2.02 11.05
CA LEU A 419 -17.06 -3.33 11.44
C LEU A 419 -15.83 -3.25 12.36
N GLN A 420 -14.89 -2.32 12.10
CA GLN A 420 -13.73 -2.12 12.97
C GLN A 420 -14.16 -1.58 14.34
N LEU A 421 -15.08 -0.62 14.39
CA LEU A 421 -15.65 -0.10 15.64
C LEU A 421 -16.36 -1.19 16.43
N ARG A 422 -17.24 -1.97 15.78
CA ARG A 422 -17.95 -3.09 16.41
C ARG A 422 -16.97 -4.09 17.00
N SER A 423 -15.91 -4.42 16.28
CA SER A 423 -14.86 -5.33 16.74
C SER A 423 -14.15 -4.80 17.96
N TYR A 424 -13.84 -3.50 17.99
CA TYR A 424 -13.25 -2.84 19.14
C TYR A 424 -14.19 -2.85 20.36
N HIS A 425 -15.46 -2.45 20.17
CA HIS A 425 -16.44 -2.48 21.27
C HIS A 425 -16.70 -3.89 21.80
N SER A 426 -16.76 -4.90 20.94
CA SER A 426 -16.90 -6.30 21.36
C SER A 426 -15.70 -6.76 22.21
N TYR A 427 -14.48 -6.37 21.83
CA TYR A 427 -13.28 -6.62 22.63
C TYR A 427 -13.36 -5.96 24.00
N MET A 428 -13.76 -4.68 24.05
CA MET A 428 -13.88 -3.93 25.30
C MET A 428 -14.94 -4.52 26.23
N LYS A 429 -16.10 -4.95 25.69
CA LYS A 429 -17.16 -5.60 26.47
C LYS A 429 -16.67 -6.88 27.13
N LYS A 430 -15.91 -7.71 26.40
CA LYS A 430 -15.32 -8.95 26.96
C LYS A 430 -14.33 -8.64 28.09
N GLN A 431 -13.50 -7.63 27.93
CA GLN A 431 -12.54 -7.21 28.97
C GLN A 431 -13.25 -6.70 30.24
N LEU A 432 -14.35 -5.96 30.12
CA LEU A 432 -15.15 -5.48 31.26
C LEU A 432 -15.79 -6.64 32.04
N HIS A 433 -16.31 -7.64 31.32
CA HIS A 433 -16.86 -8.83 31.97
C HIS A 433 -15.80 -9.64 32.75
N THR A 434 -14.59 -9.81 32.19
CA THR A 434 -13.50 -10.53 32.88
C THR A 434 -13.04 -9.80 34.16
N VAL A 435 -13.00 -8.47 34.15
CA VAL A 435 -12.64 -7.66 35.34
C VAL A 435 -13.71 -7.75 36.45
N ASN A 436 -14.99 -7.78 36.08
CA ASN A 436 -16.09 -7.88 37.05
C ASN A 436 -16.22 -9.27 37.71
N PHE A 437 -15.67 -10.32 37.11
CA PHE A 437 -15.63 -11.67 37.70
C PHE A 437 -14.36 -11.95 38.52
N SER A 438 -13.36 -11.06 38.44
CA SER A 438 -12.10 -11.18 39.22
C SER A 438 -12.05 -10.30 40.49
N ASN A 439 -13.07 -9.48 40.71
CA ASN A 439 -13.35 -8.74 41.95
C ASN A 439 -14.52 -9.39 42.70
#